data_364685e8fbee29ba44fa1ed51608d9cf
#
_entry.id   364685e8fbee29ba44fa1ed51608d9cf
#
_cell.length_a   1.000
_cell.length_b   1.000
_cell.length_c   1.000
_cell.angle_alpha   90.00
_cell.angle_beta   90.00
_cell.angle_gamma   90.00
#
_symmetry.space_group_name_H-M   'P 1'
#
loop_
_entity.id
_entity.type
_entity.pdbx_description
1 polymer ?
#
loop_
_entity_poly.entity_id
_entity_poly.type
_entity_poly.pdbx_seq_one_letter_code
_entity_poly.pdbx_strand_id
1 'polypeptide(L)'
;MNHILVPTLALLSPAHAEDRGKLIFEDRFDRNESQEATEEIGNDWTTNSKTRAGGHKQVDLKDGAMHITMHATADHAARVGHAAEFRDGTVEMRFMLADAQDVLGVDIVDQECKEVHSGHLFKIDVGTKQVVVDDKKTGVMNMKFYEARKAKTLAPEQLSFIAAQKKTFPNTLETGKWHSLLIKIAGDTVSVSIDGKPVASVTSEGVAHPTKRMIRLSVPRQAWVDDMKVFASSAATGK
;
A
#
# COMPACT_ATOMS: atom_id res chain seq x y z
N MET A 1 -9.76 -45.81 -46.75
CA MET A 1 -10.26 -45.52 -45.40
C MET A 1 -9.75 -44.13 -45.01
N ASN A 2 -10.58 -43.08 -45.13
CA ASN A 2 -10.20 -41.71 -44.82
C ASN A 2 -10.59 -41.43 -43.37
N HIS A 3 -9.61 -41.21 -42.50
CA HIS A 3 -9.85 -40.73 -41.12
C HIS A 3 -10.02 -39.21 -41.12
N ILE A 4 -11.24 -38.77 -40.80
CA ILE A 4 -11.56 -37.36 -40.58
C ILE A 4 -11.12 -37.00 -39.16
N LEU A 5 -10.11 -36.15 -39.06
CA LEU A 5 -9.69 -35.56 -37.78
C LEU A 5 -10.63 -34.42 -37.43
N VAL A 6 -11.42 -34.59 -36.38
CA VAL A 6 -12.28 -33.50 -35.82
C VAL A 6 -11.44 -32.69 -34.84
N PRO A 7 -11.26 -31.38 -35.03
CA PRO A 7 -10.55 -30.57 -34.06
C PRO A 7 -11.42 -30.36 -32.82
N THR A 8 -10.91 -30.74 -31.66
CA THR A 8 -11.52 -30.47 -30.37
C THR A 8 -11.31 -28.97 -30.03
N LEU A 9 -12.39 -28.21 -30.10
CA LEU A 9 -12.39 -26.80 -29.69
C LEU A 9 -12.33 -26.74 -28.16
N ALA A 10 -11.18 -26.35 -27.60
CA ALA A 10 -11.04 -26.10 -26.18
C ALA A 10 -11.83 -24.81 -25.84
N LEU A 11 -12.94 -24.95 -25.12
CA LEU A 11 -13.69 -23.87 -24.54
C LEU A 11 -12.81 -23.23 -23.43
N LEU A 12 -12.21 -22.09 -23.73
CA LEU A 12 -11.64 -21.19 -22.71
C LEU A 12 -12.80 -20.72 -21.80
N SER A 13 -12.82 -21.23 -20.58
CA SER A 13 -13.73 -20.71 -19.56
C SER A 13 -13.45 -19.21 -19.36
N PRO A 14 -14.46 -18.34 -19.33
CA PRO A 14 -14.26 -16.94 -19.02
C PRO A 14 -13.67 -16.86 -17.61
N ALA A 15 -12.51 -16.20 -17.48
CA ALA A 15 -11.98 -15.83 -16.19
C ALA A 15 -13.09 -15.08 -15.44
N HIS A 16 -13.55 -15.62 -14.31
CA HIS A 16 -14.50 -14.95 -13.47
C HIS A 16 -13.85 -13.60 -13.08
N ALA A 17 -14.45 -12.49 -13.49
CA ALA A 17 -14.09 -11.19 -12.97
C ALA A 17 -14.29 -11.28 -11.45
N GLU A 18 -13.20 -11.27 -10.67
CA GLU A 18 -13.33 -11.23 -9.22
C GLU A 18 -14.22 -10.04 -8.85
N ASP A 19 -15.22 -10.27 -8.02
CA ASP A 19 -16.04 -9.18 -7.47
C ASP A 19 -15.15 -8.29 -6.60
N ARG A 20 -14.73 -7.18 -7.16
CA ARG A 20 -13.85 -6.20 -6.50
C ARG A 20 -14.59 -5.32 -5.51
N GLY A 21 -15.93 -5.39 -5.52
CA GLY A 21 -16.78 -4.50 -4.72
C GLY A 21 -17.02 -3.14 -5.39
N LYS A 22 -17.48 -2.16 -4.61
CA LYS A 22 -17.80 -0.80 -5.06
C LYS A 22 -16.53 0.04 -5.16
N LEU A 23 -16.27 0.66 -6.31
CA LEU A 23 -15.22 1.67 -6.46
C LEU A 23 -15.56 2.87 -5.55
N ILE A 24 -14.69 3.23 -4.63
CA ILE A 24 -14.82 4.34 -3.69
C ILE A 24 -13.83 5.47 -3.91
N PHE A 25 -12.73 5.18 -4.61
CA PHE A 25 -11.71 6.15 -4.98
C PHE A 25 -10.99 5.72 -6.26
N GLU A 26 -10.69 6.68 -7.15
CA GLU A 26 -9.84 6.48 -8.32
C GLU A 26 -9.05 7.77 -8.58
N ASP A 27 -7.76 7.61 -8.91
CA ASP A 27 -6.92 8.69 -9.44
C ASP A 27 -5.93 8.14 -10.48
N ARG A 28 -5.95 8.74 -11.67
CA ARG A 28 -5.06 8.41 -12.80
C ARG A 28 -3.91 9.39 -12.95
N PHE A 29 -3.89 10.43 -12.12
CA PHE A 29 -2.88 11.50 -12.16
C PHE A 29 -2.71 12.20 -13.53
N ASP A 30 -3.71 12.13 -14.41
CA ASP A 30 -3.72 12.72 -15.77
C ASP A 30 -3.83 14.24 -15.78
N ARG A 31 -3.37 14.93 -14.74
CA ARG A 31 -3.39 16.38 -14.62
C ARG A 31 -1.97 16.92 -14.48
N ASN A 32 -1.80 18.18 -14.82
CA ASN A 32 -0.54 18.89 -14.67
C ASN A 32 -0.59 19.85 -13.50
N GLU A 33 0.53 20.06 -12.85
CA GLU A 33 0.70 21.14 -11.89
C GLU A 33 0.87 22.48 -12.65
N SER A 34 0.47 23.59 -12.02
CA SER A 34 0.56 24.92 -12.63
C SER A 34 1.97 25.53 -12.49
N GLN A 35 2.77 25.01 -11.55
CA GLN A 35 4.12 25.49 -11.24
C GLN A 35 4.93 24.37 -10.55
N GLU A 36 6.26 24.56 -10.45
CA GLU A 36 7.18 23.54 -9.94
C GLU A 36 7.65 23.75 -8.50
N ALA A 37 7.32 24.89 -7.89
CA ALA A 37 7.87 25.25 -6.58
C ALA A 37 7.16 24.57 -5.40
N THR A 38 5.88 24.26 -5.53
CA THR A 38 5.05 23.67 -4.49
C THR A 38 4.25 22.47 -5.03
N GLU A 39 3.75 21.66 -4.13
CA GLU A 39 2.92 20.51 -4.47
C GLU A 39 1.50 20.96 -4.85
N GLU A 40 1.03 20.54 -6.01
CA GLU A 40 -0.35 20.76 -6.50
C GLU A 40 -1.00 19.44 -6.90
N ILE A 41 -0.93 18.43 -6.03
CA ILE A 41 -1.41 17.09 -6.34
C ILE A 41 -2.91 17.10 -6.67
N GLY A 42 -3.71 17.92 -5.99
CA GLY A 42 -5.17 17.97 -6.16
C GLY A 42 -5.87 16.72 -5.65
N ASN A 43 -7.16 16.57 -5.96
CA ASN A 43 -7.98 15.40 -5.64
C ASN A 43 -7.86 14.96 -4.17
N ASP A 44 -7.84 15.95 -3.24
CA ASP A 44 -7.78 15.76 -1.78
C ASP A 44 -6.58 14.97 -1.24
N TRP A 45 -5.54 14.80 -2.04
CA TRP A 45 -4.27 14.25 -1.57
C TRP A 45 -3.60 15.18 -0.57
N THR A 46 -3.03 14.60 0.45
CA THR A 46 -2.29 15.31 1.52
C THR A 46 -0.88 14.77 1.64
N THR A 47 0.08 15.64 2.02
CA THR A 47 1.47 15.25 2.20
C THR A 47 2.00 15.62 3.58
N ASN A 48 3.22 15.15 3.90
CA ASN A 48 3.95 15.57 5.09
C ASN A 48 5.07 16.58 4.79
N SER A 49 5.17 17.09 3.57
CA SER A 49 6.29 17.93 3.11
C SER A 49 6.47 19.18 3.97
N LYS A 50 5.38 19.87 4.32
CA LYS A 50 5.43 21.05 5.20
C LYS A 50 6.03 20.73 6.56
N THR A 51 5.71 19.58 7.15
CA THR A 51 6.08 19.24 8.53
C THR A 51 7.36 18.42 8.63
N ARG A 52 7.80 17.77 7.56
CA ARG A 52 8.91 16.81 7.57
C ARG A 52 10.04 17.12 6.61
N ALA A 53 9.79 18.00 5.63
CA ALA A 53 10.79 18.41 4.66
C ALA A 53 10.96 19.95 4.61
N GLY A 54 10.55 20.68 5.66
CA GLY A 54 10.66 22.15 5.69
C GLY A 54 9.83 22.85 4.61
N GLY A 55 8.82 22.20 4.04
CA GLY A 55 7.99 22.72 2.95
C GLY A 55 8.55 22.47 1.55
N HIS A 56 9.68 21.79 1.41
CA HIS A 56 10.20 21.39 0.10
C HIS A 56 9.27 20.39 -0.57
N LYS A 57 9.08 20.55 -1.90
CA LYS A 57 8.29 19.66 -2.74
C LYS A 57 8.86 18.24 -2.70
N GLN A 58 8.04 17.25 -2.40
CA GLN A 58 8.37 15.83 -2.39
C GLN A 58 7.47 15.02 -3.32
N VAL A 59 6.41 15.63 -3.83
CA VAL A 59 5.46 15.02 -4.74
C VAL A 59 5.29 15.89 -5.96
N ASP A 60 5.36 15.28 -7.12
CA ASP A 60 5.31 15.91 -8.42
C ASP A 60 4.38 15.12 -9.35
N LEU A 61 3.49 15.80 -10.07
CA LEU A 61 2.70 15.16 -11.13
C LEU A 61 3.43 15.32 -12.44
N LYS A 62 3.97 14.24 -12.96
CA LYS A 62 4.82 14.23 -14.12
C LYS A 62 4.55 13.02 -15.01
N ASP A 63 4.49 13.26 -16.32
CA ASP A 63 4.30 12.23 -17.34
C ASP A 63 3.03 11.37 -17.09
N GLY A 64 1.95 11.98 -16.56
CA GLY A 64 0.69 11.31 -16.26
C GLY A 64 0.77 10.37 -15.05
N ALA A 65 1.70 10.61 -14.13
CA ALA A 65 1.87 9.80 -12.91
C ALA A 65 2.27 10.68 -11.73
N MET A 66 2.13 10.16 -10.52
CA MET A 66 2.63 10.78 -9.30
C MET A 66 4.05 10.28 -9.01
N HIS A 67 5.03 11.17 -9.08
CA HIS A 67 6.40 10.93 -8.67
C HIS A 67 6.61 11.41 -7.24
N ILE A 68 6.97 10.50 -6.35
CA ILE A 68 7.23 10.77 -4.94
C ILE A 68 8.72 10.64 -4.69
N THR A 69 9.36 11.71 -4.19
CA THR A 69 10.80 11.72 -3.88
C THR A 69 11.04 12.32 -2.52
N MET A 70 11.66 11.56 -1.62
CA MET A 70 12.03 12.09 -0.31
C MET A 70 13.10 13.17 -0.45
N HIS A 71 12.81 14.38 0.02
CA HIS A 71 13.78 15.49 -0.01
C HIS A 71 14.95 15.23 0.95
N ALA A 72 16.15 15.70 0.58
CA ALA A 72 17.36 15.45 1.38
C ALA A 72 17.32 16.00 2.81
N THR A 73 16.52 17.06 3.07
CA THR A 73 16.35 17.63 4.42
C THR A 73 15.25 16.94 5.22
N ALA A 74 14.51 15.99 4.60
CA ALA A 74 13.40 15.33 5.30
C ALA A 74 13.91 14.40 6.41
N ASP A 75 13.27 14.46 7.56
CA ASP A 75 13.55 13.58 8.71
C ASP A 75 12.70 12.31 8.72
N HIS A 76 11.81 12.17 7.73
CA HIS A 76 10.91 11.04 7.53
C HIS A 76 10.73 10.74 6.04
N ALA A 77 10.32 9.51 5.73
CA ALA A 77 9.88 9.15 4.39
C ALA A 77 8.81 10.15 3.88
N ALA A 78 8.87 10.49 2.60
CA ALA A 78 7.81 11.24 1.96
C ALA A 78 6.49 10.47 2.10
N ARG A 79 5.45 11.15 2.57
CA ARG A 79 4.14 10.56 2.81
C ARG A 79 3.08 11.29 2.00
N VAL A 80 2.30 10.51 1.27
CA VAL A 80 1.15 11.00 0.50
C VAL A 80 -0.07 10.21 0.94
N GLY A 81 -1.15 10.86 1.36
CA GLY A 81 -2.31 10.21 1.93
C GLY A 81 -3.62 10.68 1.31
N HIS A 82 -4.53 9.75 1.14
CA HIS A 82 -5.91 10.02 0.69
C HIS A 82 -6.91 9.32 1.60
N ALA A 83 -8.02 9.99 1.89
CA ALA A 83 -9.12 9.42 2.66
C ALA A 83 -9.83 8.34 1.84
N ALA A 84 -10.04 7.17 2.45
CA ALA A 84 -10.81 6.09 1.87
C ALA A 84 -11.35 5.23 3.00
N GLU A 85 -12.66 5.22 3.21
CA GLU A 85 -13.26 4.47 4.29
C GLU A 85 -13.83 3.14 3.79
N PHE A 86 -13.31 2.05 4.35
CA PHE A 86 -13.76 0.69 4.06
C PHE A 86 -13.41 -0.26 5.23
N ARG A 87 -14.01 -1.44 5.26
CA ARG A 87 -13.61 -2.55 6.13
C ARG A 87 -12.75 -3.53 5.36
N ASP A 88 -13.36 -4.17 4.39
CA ASP A 88 -12.74 -5.11 3.45
C ASP A 88 -12.75 -4.51 2.07
N GLY A 89 -11.80 -4.86 1.24
CA GLY A 89 -11.71 -4.26 -0.08
C GLY A 89 -10.41 -4.54 -0.81
N THR A 90 -10.20 -3.78 -1.87
CA THR A 90 -9.03 -3.95 -2.73
C THR A 90 -8.41 -2.58 -3.02
N VAL A 91 -7.09 -2.52 -2.96
CA VAL A 91 -6.28 -1.38 -3.41
C VAL A 91 -5.49 -1.85 -4.63
N GLU A 92 -5.65 -1.15 -5.73
CA GLU A 92 -4.95 -1.40 -6.98
C GLU A 92 -4.16 -0.15 -7.38
N MET A 93 -3.00 -0.33 -7.99
CA MET A 93 -2.23 0.74 -8.60
C MET A 93 -1.17 0.19 -9.54
N ARG A 94 -0.70 1.04 -10.43
CA ARG A 94 0.58 0.83 -11.11
C ARG A 94 1.67 1.53 -10.33
N PHE A 95 2.86 0.97 -10.30
CA PHE A 95 4.02 1.58 -9.65
C PHE A 95 5.31 1.25 -10.39
N MET A 96 6.31 2.09 -10.20
CA MET A 96 7.66 1.88 -10.73
C MET A 96 8.69 2.26 -9.66
N LEU A 97 9.67 1.38 -9.45
CA LEU A 97 10.85 1.61 -8.64
C LEU A 97 12.03 1.83 -9.60
N ALA A 98 12.65 3.00 -9.55
CA ALA A 98 13.72 3.36 -10.49
C ALA A 98 15.06 2.71 -10.11
N ASP A 99 15.26 2.42 -8.82
CA ASP A 99 16.50 1.86 -8.27
C ASP A 99 16.21 0.65 -7.38
N ALA A 100 17.19 -0.24 -7.25
CA ALA A 100 17.08 -1.46 -6.45
C ALA A 100 16.88 -1.22 -4.94
N GLN A 101 17.15 -0.01 -4.45
CA GLN A 101 16.97 0.39 -3.05
C GLN A 101 15.64 1.13 -2.83
N ASP A 102 14.88 1.40 -3.89
CA ASP A 102 13.60 2.07 -3.77
C ASP A 102 12.55 1.12 -3.16
N VAL A 103 11.65 1.70 -2.39
CA VAL A 103 10.56 1.00 -1.73
C VAL A 103 9.29 1.84 -1.80
N LEU A 104 8.20 1.24 -2.22
CA LEU A 104 6.86 1.79 -2.10
C LEU A 104 6.17 1.17 -0.88
N GLY A 105 5.93 1.96 0.16
CA GLY A 105 5.12 1.55 1.30
C GLY A 105 3.66 1.92 1.10
N VAL A 106 2.75 0.99 1.32
CA VAL A 106 1.30 1.21 1.38
C VAL A 106 0.85 0.98 2.81
N ASP A 107 0.50 2.05 3.50
CA ASP A 107 0.15 2.07 4.92
C ASP A 107 -1.35 2.28 5.06
N ILE A 108 -2.03 1.34 5.69
CA ILE A 108 -3.47 1.36 5.93
C ILE A 108 -3.72 1.89 7.34
N VAL A 109 -4.57 2.90 7.43
CA VAL A 109 -4.66 3.77 8.60
C VAL A 109 -6.10 4.01 9.02
N ASP A 110 -6.31 4.06 10.34
CA ASP A 110 -7.49 4.63 10.99
C ASP A 110 -7.05 5.71 11.99
N GLN A 111 -7.20 6.97 11.63
CA GLN A 111 -6.80 8.10 12.49
C GLN A 111 -7.63 8.21 13.78
N GLU A 112 -8.81 7.57 13.83
CA GLU A 112 -9.67 7.53 15.02
C GLU A 112 -9.27 6.41 16.00
N CYS A 113 -8.45 5.45 15.58
CA CYS A 113 -7.95 4.37 16.43
C CYS A 113 -6.96 4.91 17.47
N LYS A 114 -7.39 5.00 18.73
CA LYS A 114 -6.56 5.52 19.84
C LYS A 114 -5.57 4.51 20.39
N GLU A 115 -5.70 3.24 20.00
CA GLU A 115 -4.80 2.16 20.43
C GLU A 115 -3.42 2.24 19.77
N VAL A 116 -3.30 3.04 18.69
CA VAL A 116 -2.09 3.11 17.89
C VAL A 116 -1.62 4.56 17.69
N HIS A 117 -0.31 4.73 17.59
CA HIS A 117 0.27 6.01 17.22
C HIS A 117 -0.08 6.37 15.77
N SER A 118 -0.60 7.58 15.55
CA SER A 118 -0.94 8.14 14.23
C SER A 118 -1.85 7.26 13.36
N GLY A 119 -2.63 6.37 14.00
CA GLY A 119 -3.62 5.53 13.34
C GLY A 119 -3.06 4.36 12.51
N HIS A 120 -1.78 4.02 12.61
CA HIS A 120 -1.17 2.95 11.84
C HIS A 120 -1.74 1.57 12.18
N LEU A 121 -2.44 0.93 11.25
CA LEU A 121 -2.98 -0.42 11.42
C LEU A 121 -2.00 -1.48 10.92
N PHE A 122 -1.67 -1.45 9.64
CA PHE A 122 -0.67 -2.31 9.03
C PHE A 122 -0.08 -1.65 7.80
N LYS A 123 1.10 -2.11 7.37
CA LYS A 123 1.83 -1.56 6.24
C LYS A 123 2.36 -2.67 5.35
N ILE A 124 2.32 -2.46 4.05
CA ILE A 124 2.97 -3.28 3.05
C ILE A 124 4.11 -2.45 2.45
N ASP A 125 5.36 -2.91 2.57
CA ASP A 125 6.52 -2.32 1.90
C ASP A 125 6.89 -3.20 0.70
N VAL A 126 6.77 -2.64 -0.50
CA VAL A 126 7.09 -3.30 -1.77
C VAL A 126 8.47 -2.83 -2.23
N GLY A 127 9.44 -3.70 -2.18
CA GLY A 127 10.78 -3.48 -2.71
C GLY A 127 11.08 -4.41 -3.89
N THR A 128 12.22 -4.21 -4.53
CA THR A 128 12.61 -5.02 -5.70
C THR A 128 12.94 -6.47 -5.35
N LYS A 129 13.41 -6.73 -4.13
CA LYS A 129 13.86 -8.08 -3.68
C LYS A 129 12.94 -8.73 -2.66
N GLN A 130 12.06 -7.96 -2.04
CA GLN A 130 11.17 -8.46 -0.99
C GLN A 130 9.92 -7.60 -0.87
N VAL A 131 8.85 -8.22 -0.38
CA VAL A 131 7.65 -7.57 0.16
C VAL A 131 7.63 -7.83 1.65
N VAL A 132 7.40 -6.77 2.44
CA VAL A 132 7.25 -6.87 3.89
C VAL A 132 5.85 -6.46 4.28
N VAL A 133 5.16 -7.31 5.03
CA VAL A 133 3.87 -6.98 5.67
C VAL A 133 4.12 -6.82 7.16
N ASP A 134 3.77 -5.67 7.71
CA ASP A 134 4.01 -5.31 9.11
C ASP A 134 2.69 -4.94 9.80
N ASP A 135 2.23 -5.77 10.73
CA ASP A 135 1.12 -5.42 11.62
C ASP A 135 1.59 -4.35 12.61
N LYS A 136 1.25 -3.11 12.31
CA LYS A 136 1.59 -1.95 13.12
C LYS A 136 0.73 -1.86 14.38
N LYS A 137 -0.54 -2.32 14.30
CA LYS A 137 -1.52 -2.18 15.37
C LYS A 137 -1.13 -3.02 16.59
N THR A 138 -0.75 -4.27 16.38
CA THR A 138 -0.29 -5.13 17.48
C THR A 138 1.21 -4.98 17.73
N GLY A 139 1.94 -4.45 16.76
CA GLY A 139 3.39 -4.26 16.79
C GLY A 139 3.84 -2.86 17.22
N VAL A 140 4.77 -2.33 16.47
CA VAL A 140 5.59 -1.16 16.81
C VAL A 140 4.81 0.15 17.03
N MET A 141 3.59 0.28 16.48
CA MET A 141 2.74 1.45 16.63
C MET A 141 1.64 1.30 17.69
N ASN A 142 1.49 0.12 18.31
CA ASN A 142 0.66 -0.01 19.51
C ASN A 142 1.14 0.98 20.58
N MET A 143 0.24 1.76 21.16
CA MET A 143 0.60 2.85 22.08
C MET A 143 1.48 2.38 23.23
N LYS A 144 1.22 1.18 23.79
CA LYS A 144 2.06 0.60 24.84
C LYS A 144 3.52 0.44 24.39
N PHE A 145 3.74 -0.13 23.21
CA PHE A 145 5.10 -0.33 22.69
C PHE A 145 5.71 0.98 22.16
N TYR A 146 4.90 1.84 21.58
CA TYR A 146 5.34 3.16 21.11
C TYR A 146 5.91 4.00 22.27
N GLU A 147 5.18 4.12 23.38
CA GLU A 147 5.63 4.88 24.55
C GLU A 147 6.83 4.22 25.25
N ALA A 148 6.83 2.90 25.40
CA ALA A 148 7.97 2.19 25.98
C ALA A 148 9.25 2.35 25.11
N ARG A 149 9.11 2.39 23.78
CA ARG A 149 10.23 2.66 22.87
C ARG A 149 10.77 4.07 23.04
N LYS A 150 9.89 5.09 23.13
CA LYS A 150 10.29 6.47 23.41
C LYS A 150 11.03 6.59 24.73
N ALA A 151 10.54 5.92 25.76
CA ALA A 151 11.15 5.87 27.09
C ALA A 151 12.39 4.98 27.15
N LYS A 152 12.73 4.22 26.07
CA LYS A 152 13.82 3.24 26.02
C LYS A 152 13.69 2.13 27.08
N THR A 153 12.46 1.71 27.37
CA THR A 153 12.13 0.71 28.41
C THR A 153 11.57 -0.59 27.85
N LEU A 154 11.69 -0.81 26.52
CA LEU A 154 11.25 -2.08 25.92
C LEU A 154 12.10 -3.24 26.43
N ALA A 155 11.45 -4.26 26.99
CA ALA A 155 12.07 -5.50 27.37
C ALA A 155 12.43 -6.37 26.13
N PRO A 156 13.43 -7.28 26.22
CA PRO A 156 13.82 -8.16 25.12
C PRO A 156 12.67 -8.96 24.52
N GLU A 157 11.74 -9.46 25.36
CA GLU A 157 10.56 -10.21 24.93
C GLU A 157 9.60 -9.34 24.11
N GLN A 158 9.45 -8.07 24.49
CA GLN A 158 8.63 -7.10 23.74
C GLN A 158 9.25 -6.76 22.39
N LEU A 159 10.57 -6.60 22.33
CA LEU A 159 11.31 -6.41 21.07
C LEU A 159 11.13 -7.61 20.14
N SER A 160 11.24 -8.83 20.67
CA SER A 160 11.02 -10.07 19.92
C SER A 160 9.57 -10.18 19.43
N PHE A 161 8.61 -9.85 20.27
CA PHE A 161 7.20 -9.82 19.89
C PHE A 161 6.94 -8.83 18.75
N ILE A 162 7.44 -7.58 18.86
CA ILE A 162 7.30 -6.55 17.83
C ILE A 162 7.94 -7.01 16.51
N ALA A 163 9.14 -7.60 16.58
CA ALA A 163 9.81 -8.11 15.39
C ALA A 163 9.01 -9.23 14.70
N ALA A 164 8.33 -10.07 15.47
CA ALA A 164 7.51 -11.16 14.94
C ALA A 164 6.24 -10.68 14.19
N GLN A 165 5.83 -9.40 14.39
CA GLN A 165 4.71 -8.81 13.64
C GLN A 165 5.06 -8.49 12.19
N LYS A 166 6.32 -8.54 11.82
CA LYS A 166 6.79 -8.36 10.44
C LYS A 166 6.95 -9.71 9.75
N LYS A 167 6.39 -9.83 8.56
CA LYS A 167 6.55 -10.98 7.68
C LYS A 167 7.19 -10.53 6.38
N THR A 168 8.25 -11.21 5.99
CA THR A 168 9.02 -10.90 4.78
C THR A 168 8.86 -12.02 3.76
N PHE A 169 8.57 -11.64 2.52
CA PHE A 169 8.37 -12.55 1.40
C PHE A 169 9.37 -12.19 0.29
N PRO A 170 10.01 -13.17 -0.36
CA PRO A 170 10.90 -12.91 -1.48
C PRO A 170 10.12 -12.30 -2.64
N ASN A 171 10.76 -11.39 -3.36
CA ASN A 171 10.22 -10.74 -4.55
C ASN A 171 11.35 -10.54 -5.56
N THR A 172 11.01 -10.33 -6.83
CA THR A 172 11.98 -9.96 -7.86
C THR A 172 11.28 -9.05 -8.87
N LEU A 173 11.64 -7.76 -8.84
CA LEU A 173 11.13 -6.76 -9.77
C LEU A 173 12.27 -6.14 -10.57
N GLU A 174 11.99 -5.85 -11.82
CA GLU A 174 12.89 -5.09 -12.67
C GLU A 174 12.72 -3.59 -12.36
N THR A 175 13.84 -2.91 -12.15
CA THR A 175 13.87 -1.45 -11.94
C THR A 175 13.55 -0.70 -13.24
N GLY A 176 12.95 0.49 -13.11
CA GLY A 176 12.58 1.33 -14.26
C GLY A 176 11.42 0.77 -15.09
N LYS A 177 10.74 -0.27 -14.62
CA LYS A 177 9.54 -0.83 -15.25
C LYS A 177 8.30 -0.58 -14.41
N TRP A 178 7.17 -0.38 -15.09
CA TRP A 178 5.87 -0.31 -14.47
C TRP A 178 5.38 -1.71 -14.10
N HIS A 179 4.93 -1.88 -12.87
CA HIS A 179 4.34 -3.08 -12.31
C HIS A 179 2.93 -2.81 -11.84
N SER A 180 2.07 -3.81 -11.85
CA SER A 180 0.72 -3.74 -11.26
C SER A 180 0.76 -4.29 -9.84
N LEU A 181 0.27 -3.53 -8.87
CA LEU A 181 0.10 -3.95 -7.48
C LEU A 181 -1.38 -4.14 -7.19
N LEU A 182 -1.72 -5.27 -6.57
CA LEU A 182 -3.04 -5.57 -6.04
C LEU A 182 -2.92 -6.00 -4.59
N ILE A 183 -3.58 -5.27 -3.69
CA ILE A 183 -3.69 -5.57 -2.26
C ILE A 183 -5.15 -5.89 -1.97
N LYS A 184 -5.46 -7.12 -1.59
CA LYS A 184 -6.81 -7.57 -1.20
C LYS A 184 -6.88 -7.74 0.30
N ILE A 185 -7.88 -7.14 0.93
CA ILE A 185 -8.13 -7.19 2.36
C ILE A 185 -9.48 -7.86 2.58
N ALA A 186 -9.50 -8.96 3.29
CA ALA A 186 -10.70 -9.75 3.57
C ALA A 186 -10.66 -10.28 5.02
N GLY A 187 -11.52 -9.75 5.87
CA GLY A 187 -11.55 -10.08 7.30
C GLY A 187 -10.23 -9.71 7.98
N ASP A 188 -9.51 -10.70 8.43
CA ASP A 188 -8.21 -10.58 9.10
C ASP A 188 -7.01 -10.83 8.18
N THR A 189 -7.25 -11.06 6.90
CA THR A 189 -6.21 -11.48 5.95
C THR A 189 -5.97 -10.40 4.90
N VAL A 190 -4.70 -10.05 4.69
CA VAL A 190 -4.22 -9.24 3.56
C VAL A 190 -3.42 -10.12 2.60
N SER A 191 -3.75 -10.03 1.32
CA SER A 191 -3.02 -10.71 0.23
C SER A 191 -2.47 -9.68 -0.73
N VAL A 192 -1.25 -9.90 -1.21
CA VAL A 192 -0.54 -9.01 -2.14
C VAL A 192 -0.19 -9.80 -3.40
N SER A 193 -0.55 -9.23 -4.54
CA SER A 193 -0.13 -9.75 -5.85
C SER A 193 0.57 -8.65 -6.66
N ILE A 194 1.60 -9.01 -7.39
CA ILE A 194 2.33 -8.11 -8.29
C ILE A 194 2.35 -8.76 -9.68
N ASP A 195 1.95 -8.01 -10.71
CA ASP A 195 1.82 -8.49 -12.10
C ASP A 195 0.98 -9.77 -12.20
N GLY A 196 -0.11 -9.83 -11.41
CA GLY A 196 -1.01 -10.97 -11.34
C GLY A 196 -0.46 -12.18 -10.59
N LYS A 197 0.76 -12.13 -10.04
CA LYS A 197 1.37 -13.23 -9.29
C LYS A 197 1.22 -13.00 -7.78
N PRO A 198 0.69 -13.96 -7.00
CA PRO A 198 0.68 -13.90 -5.56
C PRO A 198 2.11 -13.79 -5.00
N VAL A 199 2.33 -12.83 -4.08
CA VAL A 199 3.64 -12.58 -3.45
C VAL A 199 3.58 -12.79 -1.95
N ALA A 200 2.53 -12.29 -1.29
CA ALA A 200 2.41 -12.36 0.17
C ALA A 200 0.96 -12.60 0.60
N SER A 201 0.80 -13.28 1.74
CA SER A 201 -0.47 -13.38 2.45
C SER A 201 -0.20 -13.42 3.94
N VAL A 202 -0.89 -12.58 4.72
CA VAL A 202 -0.72 -12.46 6.17
C VAL A 202 -2.07 -12.28 6.84
N THR A 203 -2.28 -13.03 7.91
CA THR A 203 -3.44 -12.89 8.81
C THR A 203 -2.99 -12.20 10.08
N SER A 204 -3.68 -11.12 10.49
CA SER A 204 -3.34 -10.38 11.70
C SER A 204 -4.51 -9.55 12.26
N GLU A 205 -4.43 -9.20 13.55
CA GLU A 205 -5.40 -8.31 14.19
C GLU A 205 -5.39 -6.88 13.65
N GLY A 206 -4.25 -6.40 13.16
CA GLY A 206 -4.15 -5.09 12.52
C GLY A 206 -4.94 -5.04 11.23
N VAL A 207 -4.90 -6.13 10.45
CA VAL A 207 -5.70 -6.30 9.23
C VAL A 207 -7.18 -6.47 9.57
N ALA A 208 -7.51 -7.20 10.64
CA ALA A 208 -8.89 -7.42 11.12
C ALA A 208 -9.60 -6.14 11.61
N HIS A 209 -8.88 -5.03 11.79
CA HIS A 209 -9.47 -3.78 12.30
C HIS A 209 -10.71 -3.38 11.47
N PRO A 210 -11.86 -3.09 12.14
CA PRO A 210 -13.14 -2.99 11.45
C PRO A 210 -13.26 -1.81 10.49
N THR A 211 -12.49 -0.76 10.70
CA THR A 211 -12.57 0.45 9.87
C THR A 211 -11.19 0.90 9.43
N LYS A 212 -10.95 1.00 8.13
CA LYS A 212 -9.79 1.63 7.51
C LYS A 212 -10.28 2.94 6.93
N ARG A 213 -9.65 4.07 7.29
CA ARG A 213 -10.13 5.41 6.89
C ARG A 213 -9.21 6.14 5.94
N MET A 214 -7.99 5.64 5.76
CA MET A 214 -7.01 6.32 4.91
C MET A 214 -6.00 5.33 4.36
N ILE A 215 -5.57 5.58 3.15
CA ILE A 215 -4.40 4.96 2.53
C ILE A 215 -3.29 6.00 2.49
N ARG A 216 -2.09 5.62 2.94
CA ARG A 216 -0.88 6.45 2.85
C ARG A 216 0.19 5.73 2.05
N LEU A 217 0.71 6.38 1.04
CA LEU A 217 1.94 5.99 0.39
C LEU A 217 3.11 6.54 1.21
N SER A 218 4.12 5.73 1.45
CA SER A 218 5.30 6.07 2.27
C SER A 218 6.55 5.67 1.51
N VAL A 219 7.31 6.67 1.07
CA VAL A 219 8.44 6.50 0.15
C VAL A 219 9.72 7.04 0.80
N PRO A 220 10.67 6.17 1.18
CA PRO A 220 11.91 6.59 1.86
C PRO A 220 12.98 7.10 0.90
N ARG A 221 12.84 6.94 -0.41
CA ARG A 221 13.74 7.44 -1.44
C ARG A 221 12.93 8.02 -2.61
N GLN A 222 12.49 7.19 -3.54
CA GLN A 222 11.60 7.58 -4.63
C GLN A 222 10.71 6.40 -5.06
N ALA A 223 9.57 6.75 -5.64
CA ALA A 223 8.68 5.82 -6.33
C ALA A 223 7.74 6.59 -7.26
N TRP A 224 7.29 5.92 -8.30
CA TRP A 224 6.24 6.41 -9.19
C TRP A 224 4.97 5.61 -8.94
N VAL A 225 3.82 6.29 -8.95
CA VAL A 225 2.50 5.66 -8.77
C VAL A 225 1.53 6.22 -9.80
N ASP A 226 0.69 5.33 -10.33
CA ASP A 226 -0.30 5.65 -11.34
C ASP A 226 -1.53 4.73 -11.22
N ASP A 227 -2.64 5.09 -11.88
CA ASP A 227 -3.86 4.27 -11.97
C ASP A 227 -4.34 3.73 -10.61
N MET A 228 -4.33 4.56 -9.56
CA MET A 228 -4.72 4.10 -8.23
C MET A 228 -6.24 3.97 -8.11
N LYS A 229 -6.71 2.82 -7.58
CA LYS A 229 -8.11 2.52 -7.32
C LYS A 229 -8.29 1.88 -5.96
N VAL A 230 -9.37 2.24 -5.30
CA VAL A 230 -9.79 1.61 -4.05
C VAL A 230 -11.23 1.14 -4.18
N PHE A 231 -11.44 -0.12 -3.87
CA PHE A 231 -12.77 -0.74 -3.87
C PHE A 231 -13.11 -1.18 -2.45
N ALA A 232 -14.33 -0.88 -2.01
CA ALA A 232 -14.89 -1.43 -0.80
C ALA A 232 -15.71 -2.67 -1.14
N SER A 233 -15.38 -3.80 -0.53
CA SER A 233 -16.23 -4.99 -0.64
C SER A 233 -17.52 -4.77 0.13
N SER A 234 -18.67 -5.17 -0.42
CA SER A 234 -19.87 -5.28 0.37
C SER A 234 -19.61 -6.28 1.50
N ALA A 235 -19.94 -5.90 2.74
CA ALA A 235 -19.86 -6.86 3.85
C ALA A 235 -20.61 -8.12 3.41
N ALA A 236 -19.92 -9.27 3.46
CA ALA A 236 -20.62 -10.53 3.27
C ALA A 236 -21.71 -10.56 4.33
N THR A 237 -22.97 -10.43 3.90
CA THR A 237 -24.13 -10.66 4.77
C THR A 237 -24.05 -12.12 5.16
N GLY A 238 -23.43 -12.38 6.34
CA GLY A 238 -23.40 -13.71 6.90
C GLY A 238 -24.82 -14.23 7.02
N LYS A 239 -25.08 -15.34 6.36
CA LYS A 239 -26.27 -16.15 6.60
C LYS A 239 -26.08 -16.93 7.89
#